data_13af5521de36e1b62efec02a3920ad7a
#
_entry.id   13af5521de36e1b62efec02a3920ad7a
#
_cell.length_a   1.000
_cell.length_b   1.000
_cell.length_c   1.000
_cell.angle_alpha   90.00
_cell.angle_beta   90.00
_cell.angle_gamma   90.00
#
_symmetry.space_group_name_H-M   'P 1'
#
loop_
_entity.id
_entity.type
_entity.pdbx_description
1 polymer ?
#
loop_
_entity_poly.entity_id
_entity_poly.type
_entity_poly.pdbx_seq_one_letter_code
_entity_poly.pdbx_strand_id
1 'polypeptide(L)'
;MELTEDGTLESYIAFLDSNPESPLRPQAEKQIYNLYTQKRTVEVYKGFIEEFQTNQYIDSAWWNWYQVELIRYDSSVFNFFLEETDIPFKEEIRLDQKLFSAKFLPFSTAGEFGFMDVTGEVTIPAKYEFANFFQEGLAIIVQNGKYGFINKRGEIQI
;
A
#
# COMPACT_ATOMS: atom_id res chain seq x y z
N MET A 1 11.86 26.63 12.04
CA MET A 1 10.74 27.59 12.00
C MET A 1 9.49 26.74 11.87
N GLU A 2 8.66 26.72 12.90
CA GLU A 2 7.39 26.00 12.83
C GLU A 2 6.46 26.78 11.91
N LEU A 3 5.73 26.08 11.05
CA LEU A 3 4.79 26.67 10.08
C LEU A 3 3.57 27.31 10.75
N THR A 4 3.23 26.79 11.95
CA THR A 4 2.11 27.24 12.77
C THR A 4 2.52 27.18 14.24
N GLU A 5 1.87 27.97 15.10
CA GLU A 5 2.24 28.08 16.52
C GLU A 5 1.89 26.82 17.34
N ASP A 6 0.82 26.09 16.94
CA ASP A 6 0.28 24.96 17.71
C ASP A 6 0.41 23.59 17.01
N GLY A 7 0.79 23.57 15.72
CA GLY A 7 0.98 22.34 14.94
C GLY A 7 -0.28 21.50 14.74
N THR A 8 -1.48 22.09 14.90
CA THR A 8 -2.76 21.39 14.72
C THR A 8 -3.17 21.29 13.25
N LEU A 9 -4.08 20.38 12.93
CA LEU A 9 -4.64 20.22 11.58
C LEU A 9 -5.31 21.53 11.12
N GLU A 10 -6.12 22.12 12.01
CA GLU A 10 -6.87 23.35 11.74
C GLU A 10 -5.94 24.52 11.45
N SER A 11 -4.82 24.62 12.15
CA SER A 11 -3.85 25.69 11.94
C SER A 11 -3.11 25.57 10.62
N TYR A 12 -2.80 24.37 10.15
CA TYR A 12 -2.21 24.17 8.83
C TYR A 12 -3.20 24.45 7.71
N ILE A 13 -4.47 24.09 7.86
CA ILE A 13 -5.55 24.44 6.91
C ILE A 13 -5.70 25.95 6.82
N ALA A 14 -5.85 26.65 7.97
CA ALA A 14 -5.96 28.10 8.04
C ALA A 14 -4.73 28.83 7.44
N PHE A 15 -3.53 28.24 7.63
CA PHE A 15 -2.31 28.77 7.01
C PHE A 15 -2.40 28.73 5.48
N LEU A 16 -2.85 27.62 4.88
CA LEU A 16 -2.98 27.48 3.42
C LEU A 16 -4.07 28.40 2.87
N ASP A 17 -5.19 28.52 3.56
CA ASP A 17 -6.30 29.41 3.16
C ASP A 17 -5.86 30.88 3.12
N SER A 18 -5.05 31.27 4.09
CA SER A 18 -4.53 32.65 4.20
C SER A 18 -3.33 32.93 3.28
N ASN A 19 -2.61 31.88 2.85
CA ASN A 19 -1.36 31.98 2.09
C ASN A 19 -1.31 30.96 0.93
N PRO A 20 -2.23 31.00 -0.04
CA PRO A 20 -2.36 29.97 -1.08
C PRO A 20 -1.09 29.80 -1.95
N GLU A 21 -0.33 30.86 -2.15
CA GLU A 21 0.91 30.87 -2.96
C GLU A 21 2.18 30.78 -2.12
N SER A 22 2.08 30.37 -0.85
CA SER A 22 3.22 30.27 0.04
C SER A 22 4.24 29.23 -0.47
N PRO A 23 5.55 29.52 -0.45
CA PRO A 23 6.59 28.52 -0.75
C PRO A 23 6.62 27.39 0.29
N LEU A 24 5.94 27.55 1.43
CA LEU A 24 5.80 26.55 2.49
C LEU A 24 4.56 25.65 2.31
N ARG A 25 3.77 25.87 1.24
CA ARG A 25 2.59 25.05 0.90
C ARG A 25 2.91 23.54 0.94
N PRO A 26 4.01 23.02 0.31
CA PRO A 26 4.30 21.59 0.33
C PRO A 26 4.50 21.01 1.74
N GLN A 27 5.09 21.80 2.63
CA GLN A 27 5.29 21.37 4.03
C GLN A 27 3.97 21.36 4.80
N ALA A 28 3.11 22.38 4.61
CA ALA A 28 1.79 22.43 5.24
C ALA A 28 0.89 21.28 4.76
N GLU A 29 0.84 21.02 3.46
CA GLU A 29 0.09 19.92 2.88
C GLU A 29 0.55 18.55 3.41
N LYS A 30 1.86 18.38 3.62
CA LYS A 30 2.41 17.16 4.25
C LYS A 30 1.91 16.99 5.69
N GLN A 31 1.87 18.07 6.47
CA GLN A 31 1.38 18.01 7.85
C GLN A 31 -0.12 17.73 7.89
N ILE A 32 -0.91 18.38 7.02
CA ILE A 32 -2.34 18.08 6.87
C ILE A 32 -2.54 16.60 6.57
N TYR A 33 -1.84 16.04 5.57
CA TYR A 33 -1.92 14.62 5.24
C TYR A 33 -1.60 13.72 6.45
N ASN A 34 -0.47 13.96 7.12
CA ASN A 34 -0.01 13.14 8.24
C ASN A 34 -0.99 13.17 9.42
N LEU A 35 -1.49 14.36 9.78
CA LEU A 35 -2.41 14.54 10.91
C LEU A 35 -3.79 13.96 10.60
N TYR A 36 -4.33 14.22 9.40
CA TYR A 36 -5.64 13.74 9.00
C TYR A 36 -5.65 12.21 8.88
N THR A 37 -4.62 11.62 8.28
CA THR A 37 -4.58 10.17 7.98
C THR A 37 -3.95 9.33 9.09
N GLN A 38 -3.73 9.87 10.26
CA GLN A 38 -3.04 9.22 11.39
C GLN A 38 -3.66 7.86 11.78
N LYS A 39 -4.99 7.73 11.70
CA LYS A 39 -5.71 6.49 12.07
C LYS A 39 -5.61 5.39 11.00
N ARG A 40 -5.19 5.69 9.80
CA ARG A 40 -4.99 4.75 8.68
C ARG A 40 -6.20 3.84 8.41
N THR A 41 -7.41 4.38 8.45
CA THR A 41 -8.65 3.66 8.11
C THR A 41 -9.19 4.07 6.75
N VAL A 42 -10.06 3.25 6.17
CA VAL A 42 -10.75 3.52 4.90
C VAL A 42 -11.49 4.86 4.95
N GLU A 43 -12.24 5.11 6.03
CA GLU A 43 -13.03 6.32 6.22
C GLU A 43 -12.16 7.57 6.21
N VAL A 44 -10.99 7.48 6.85
CA VAL A 44 -10.03 8.59 6.93
C VAL A 44 -9.43 8.90 5.57
N TYR A 45 -9.04 7.88 4.79
CA TYR A 45 -8.50 8.13 3.45
C TYR A 45 -9.56 8.66 2.48
N LYS A 46 -10.80 8.14 2.55
CA LYS A 46 -11.93 8.67 1.79
C LYS A 46 -12.21 10.13 2.11
N GLY A 47 -12.31 10.45 3.41
CA GLY A 47 -12.53 11.83 3.86
C GLY A 47 -11.42 12.77 3.38
N PHE A 48 -10.14 12.33 3.44
CA PHE A 48 -9.03 13.13 2.93
C PHE A 48 -9.16 13.40 1.41
N ILE A 49 -9.51 12.38 0.63
CA ILE A 49 -9.67 12.50 -0.83
C ILE A 49 -10.81 13.46 -1.18
N GLU A 50 -11.92 13.42 -0.44
CA GLU A 50 -13.08 14.29 -0.65
C GLU A 50 -12.77 15.75 -0.27
N GLU A 51 -12.06 15.96 0.84
CA GLU A 51 -11.83 17.30 1.42
C GLU A 51 -10.62 18.00 0.79
N PHE A 52 -9.55 17.26 0.43
CA PHE A 52 -8.27 17.83 -0.01
C PHE A 52 -7.89 17.43 -1.44
N GLN A 53 -8.79 17.60 -2.40
CA GLN A 53 -8.65 17.15 -3.80
C GLN A 53 -7.41 17.69 -4.53
N THR A 54 -6.88 18.85 -4.12
CA THR A 54 -5.70 19.49 -4.72
C THR A 54 -4.42 19.28 -3.92
N ASN A 55 -4.47 18.54 -2.84
CA ASN A 55 -3.29 18.25 -2.01
C ASN A 55 -2.33 17.32 -2.76
N GLN A 56 -1.02 17.61 -2.72
CA GLN A 56 0.00 16.81 -3.40
C GLN A 56 0.07 15.35 -2.92
N TYR A 57 -0.55 14.99 -1.79
CA TYR A 57 -0.61 13.63 -1.25
C TYR A 57 -1.92 12.89 -1.59
N ILE A 58 -2.72 13.43 -2.54
CA ILE A 58 -3.98 12.79 -2.96
C ILE A 58 -3.73 11.35 -3.48
N ASP A 59 -2.70 11.16 -4.30
CA ASP A 59 -2.33 9.84 -4.83
C ASP A 59 -1.89 8.88 -3.71
N SER A 60 -1.20 9.41 -2.69
CA SER A 60 -0.82 8.62 -1.51
C SER A 60 -2.04 8.22 -0.69
N ALA A 61 -3.07 9.05 -0.60
CA ALA A 61 -4.31 8.71 0.08
C ALA A 61 -5.04 7.59 -0.67
N TRP A 62 -5.18 7.68 -1.99
CA TRP A 62 -5.74 6.62 -2.83
C TRP A 62 -4.97 5.31 -2.70
N TRP A 63 -3.62 5.35 -2.76
CA TRP A 63 -2.78 4.16 -2.60
C TRP A 63 -2.97 3.51 -1.24
N ASN A 64 -2.94 4.30 -0.17
CA ASN A 64 -3.09 3.77 1.19
C ASN A 64 -4.51 3.23 1.45
N TRP A 65 -5.56 3.83 0.89
CA TRP A 65 -6.90 3.25 0.92
C TRP A 65 -6.92 1.89 0.24
N TYR A 66 -6.37 1.80 -0.98
CA TYR A 66 -6.25 0.53 -1.70
C TYR A 66 -5.52 -0.53 -0.86
N GLN A 67 -4.38 -0.19 -0.23
CA GLN A 67 -3.63 -1.12 0.63
C GLN A 67 -4.45 -1.62 1.83
N VAL A 68 -5.25 -0.76 2.46
CA VAL A 68 -6.13 -1.16 3.57
C VAL A 68 -7.22 -2.14 3.10
N GLU A 69 -7.81 -1.90 1.92
CA GLU A 69 -8.82 -2.82 1.36
C GLU A 69 -8.24 -4.18 0.94
N LEU A 70 -7.01 -4.22 0.46
CA LEU A 70 -6.34 -5.49 0.11
C LEU A 70 -6.23 -6.48 1.28
N ILE A 71 -6.17 -5.97 2.52
CA ILE A 71 -6.09 -6.82 3.74
C ILE A 71 -7.32 -7.73 3.86
N ARG A 72 -8.47 -7.31 3.32
CA ARG A 72 -9.72 -8.11 3.35
C ARG A 72 -9.70 -9.33 2.43
N TYR A 73 -8.72 -9.42 1.55
CA TYR A 73 -8.57 -10.47 0.55
C TYR A 73 -9.85 -10.72 -0.28
N ASP A 74 -10.48 -9.64 -0.73
CA ASP A 74 -11.69 -9.64 -1.56
C ASP A 74 -11.38 -9.15 -2.97
N SER A 75 -11.71 -9.94 -4.00
CA SER A 75 -11.45 -9.61 -5.40
C SER A 75 -12.28 -8.43 -5.93
N SER A 76 -13.38 -8.06 -5.28
CA SER A 76 -14.21 -6.90 -5.66
C SER A 76 -13.45 -5.57 -5.57
N VAL A 77 -12.43 -5.51 -4.71
CA VAL A 77 -11.54 -4.34 -4.53
C VAL A 77 -10.91 -3.93 -5.85
N PHE A 78 -10.43 -4.88 -6.66
CA PHE A 78 -9.75 -4.56 -7.92
C PHE A 78 -10.66 -3.83 -8.90
N ASN A 79 -11.89 -4.30 -9.09
CA ASN A 79 -12.83 -3.68 -10.02
C ASN A 79 -13.17 -2.26 -9.58
N PHE A 80 -13.44 -2.04 -8.29
CA PHE A 80 -13.71 -0.72 -7.75
C PHE A 80 -12.61 0.28 -8.10
N PHE A 81 -11.35 -0.02 -7.76
CA PHE A 81 -10.24 0.90 -8.01
C PHE A 81 -9.86 1.02 -9.50
N LEU A 82 -10.09 -0.02 -10.32
CA LEU A 82 -9.82 0.06 -11.77
C LEU A 82 -10.84 0.93 -12.52
N GLU A 83 -12.07 1.07 -11.98
CA GLU A 83 -13.12 1.94 -12.52
C GLU A 83 -12.87 3.42 -12.20
N GLU A 84 -12.17 3.73 -11.11
CA GLU A 84 -11.79 5.10 -10.77
C GLU A 84 -10.87 5.71 -11.83
N THR A 85 -11.16 6.94 -12.26
CA THR A 85 -10.45 7.57 -13.39
C THR A 85 -9.14 8.24 -12.99
N ASP A 86 -9.04 8.73 -11.75
CA ASP A 86 -8.01 9.68 -11.33
C ASP A 86 -6.87 9.07 -10.51
N ILE A 87 -6.76 7.74 -10.48
CA ILE A 87 -5.67 7.06 -9.77
C ILE A 87 -4.51 6.67 -10.70
N PRO A 88 -3.25 6.99 -10.36
CA PRO A 88 -2.10 6.80 -11.25
C PRO A 88 -1.53 5.37 -11.26
N PHE A 89 -1.94 4.48 -10.33
CA PHE A 89 -1.33 3.15 -10.11
C PHE A 89 -2.20 1.97 -10.61
N LYS A 90 -2.94 2.16 -11.71
CA LYS A 90 -3.81 1.10 -12.27
C LYS A 90 -3.05 -0.14 -12.72
N GLU A 91 -1.80 0.00 -13.17
CA GLU A 91 -0.99 -1.15 -13.58
C GLU A 91 -0.61 -2.02 -12.38
N GLU A 92 -0.33 -1.43 -11.23
CA GLU A 92 -0.07 -2.13 -9.98
C GLU A 92 -1.30 -2.91 -9.53
N ILE A 93 -2.50 -2.32 -9.66
CA ILE A 93 -3.76 -2.99 -9.33
C ILE A 93 -4.03 -4.17 -10.29
N ARG A 94 -3.79 -4.00 -11.60
CA ARG A 94 -3.90 -5.10 -12.56
C ARG A 94 -2.95 -6.26 -12.26
N LEU A 95 -1.72 -5.91 -11.85
CA LEU A 95 -0.76 -6.91 -11.40
C LEU A 95 -1.26 -7.66 -10.16
N ASP A 96 -1.76 -6.94 -9.15
CA ASP A 96 -2.32 -7.55 -7.94
C ASP A 96 -3.54 -8.42 -8.26
N GLN A 97 -4.44 -7.97 -9.13
CA GLN A 97 -5.59 -8.75 -9.60
C GLN A 97 -5.15 -10.08 -10.26
N LYS A 98 -4.11 -10.03 -11.10
CA LYS A 98 -3.52 -11.21 -11.72
C LYS A 98 -2.92 -12.14 -10.67
N LEU A 99 -2.15 -11.59 -9.73
CA LEU A 99 -1.51 -12.37 -8.67
C LEU A 99 -2.53 -12.94 -7.68
N PHE A 100 -3.63 -12.25 -7.43
CA PHE A 100 -4.70 -12.70 -6.54
C PHE A 100 -5.22 -14.09 -6.97
N SER A 101 -5.49 -14.27 -8.25
CA SER A 101 -6.00 -15.53 -8.80
C SER A 101 -4.90 -16.56 -9.09
N ALA A 102 -3.62 -16.16 -9.14
CA ALA A 102 -2.51 -17.06 -9.43
C ALA A 102 -2.29 -18.07 -8.30
N LYS A 103 -1.98 -19.32 -8.67
CA LYS A 103 -1.59 -20.37 -7.74
C LYS A 103 -0.07 -20.52 -7.76
N PHE A 104 0.56 -20.31 -6.61
CA PHE A 104 1.98 -20.51 -6.41
C PHE A 104 2.25 -21.70 -5.52
N LEU A 105 3.23 -22.50 -5.91
CA LEU A 105 3.68 -23.70 -5.21
C LEU A 105 5.08 -23.45 -4.64
N PRO A 106 5.33 -23.76 -3.36
CA PRO A 106 6.69 -23.73 -2.85
C PRO A 106 7.53 -24.82 -3.52
N PHE A 107 8.75 -24.50 -3.89
CA PHE A 107 9.76 -25.45 -4.35
C PHE A 107 11.06 -25.26 -3.59
N SER A 108 11.92 -26.28 -3.59
CA SER A 108 13.24 -26.19 -2.95
C SER A 108 14.33 -26.50 -3.97
N THR A 109 15.41 -25.73 -3.92
CA THR A 109 16.65 -25.98 -4.65
C THR A 109 17.84 -25.58 -3.79
N ALA A 110 18.90 -26.41 -3.77
CA ALA A 110 20.11 -26.19 -2.96
C ALA A 110 19.85 -25.93 -1.46
N GLY A 111 18.74 -26.45 -0.91
CA GLY A 111 18.35 -26.25 0.49
C GLY A 111 17.59 -24.96 0.79
N GLU A 112 17.34 -24.12 -0.22
CA GLU A 112 16.54 -22.92 -0.10
C GLU A 112 15.16 -23.09 -0.77
N PHE A 113 14.17 -22.36 -0.28
CA PHE A 113 12.80 -22.37 -0.77
C PHE A 113 12.48 -21.10 -1.56
N GLY A 114 11.74 -21.27 -2.64
CA GLY A 114 11.12 -20.21 -3.44
C GLY A 114 9.72 -20.61 -3.87
N PHE A 115 9.15 -19.89 -4.84
CA PHE A 115 7.83 -20.22 -5.36
C PHE A 115 7.85 -20.25 -6.89
N MET A 116 7.10 -21.21 -7.45
CA MET A 116 6.85 -21.35 -8.87
C MET A 116 5.35 -21.36 -9.13
N ASP A 117 4.94 -21.04 -10.34
CA ASP A 117 3.56 -21.19 -10.76
C ASP A 117 3.22 -22.67 -11.10
N VAL A 118 1.98 -22.92 -11.53
CA VAL A 118 1.51 -24.27 -11.90
C VAL A 118 2.15 -24.82 -13.16
N THR A 119 2.86 -23.99 -13.95
CA THR A 119 3.60 -24.42 -15.15
C THR A 119 5.04 -24.80 -14.84
N GLY A 120 5.50 -24.50 -13.63
CA GLY A 120 6.87 -24.70 -13.17
C GLY A 120 7.78 -23.49 -13.40
N GLU A 121 7.22 -22.34 -13.83
CA GLU A 121 7.99 -21.09 -13.96
C GLU A 121 8.24 -20.50 -12.56
N VAL A 122 9.51 -20.15 -12.29
CA VAL A 122 9.90 -19.55 -11.02
C VAL A 122 9.37 -18.13 -10.94
N THR A 123 8.49 -17.87 -9.97
CA THR A 123 7.88 -16.56 -9.71
C THR A 123 8.58 -15.79 -8.60
N ILE A 124 9.03 -16.51 -7.57
CA ILE A 124 9.84 -15.96 -6.48
C ILE A 124 11.07 -16.87 -6.34
N PRO A 125 12.29 -16.33 -6.59
CA PRO A 125 13.52 -17.11 -6.51
C PRO A 125 13.72 -17.76 -5.15
N ALA A 126 14.36 -18.92 -5.12
CA ALA A 126 14.74 -19.61 -3.89
C ALA A 126 15.76 -18.77 -3.10
N LYS A 127 15.41 -18.40 -1.88
CA LYS A 127 16.20 -17.56 -0.97
C LYS A 127 15.77 -17.69 0.49
N TYR A 128 14.74 -18.48 0.78
CA TYR A 128 14.20 -18.66 2.12
C TYR A 128 14.66 -20.00 2.69
N GLU A 129 14.97 -20.05 3.98
CA GLU A 129 15.31 -21.29 4.71
C GLU A 129 14.10 -22.22 4.81
N PHE A 130 12.89 -21.67 4.78
CA PHE A 130 11.62 -22.37 4.75
C PHE A 130 10.55 -21.51 4.05
N ALA A 131 9.61 -22.16 3.37
CA ALA A 131 8.41 -21.51 2.83
C ALA A 131 7.21 -22.46 2.88
N ASN A 132 6.04 -21.95 3.26
CA ASN A 132 4.78 -22.69 3.23
C ASN A 132 3.92 -22.23 2.04
N PHE A 133 2.81 -22.92 1.79
CA PHE A 133 1.84 -22.52 0.76
C PHE A 133 1.23 -21.15 1.05
N PHE A 134 0.86 -20.44 0.00
CA PHE A 134 0.06 -19.22 0.11
C PHE A 134 -1.35 -19.52 0.61
N GLN A 135 -1.79 -18.80 1.63
CA GLN A 135 -3.16 -18.79 2.15
C GLN A 135 -3.61 -17.33 2.27
N GLU A 136 -4.76 -17.00 1.72
CA GLU A 136 -5.30 -15.61 1.73
C GLU A 136 -4.25 -14.56 1.31
N GLY A 137 -3.48 -14.89 0.26
CA GLY A 137 -2.49 -13.97 -0.32
C GLY A 137 -1.14 -13.91 0.41
N LEU A 138 -0.97 -14.59 1.55
CA LEU A 138 0.26 -14.60 2.35
C LEU A 138 0.86 -16.01 2.45
N ALA A 139 2.18 -16.08 2.45
CA ALA A 139 2.93 -17.29 2.77
C ALA A 139 3.88 -17.06 3.94
N ILE A 140 3.95 -18.04 4.85
CA ILE A 140 4.95 -18.05 5.92
C ILE A 140 6.30 -18.40 5.31
N ILE A 141 7.33 -17.64 5.65
CA ILE A 141 8.74 -17.91 5.30
C ILE A 141 9.63 -17.87 6.54
N VAL A 142 10.81 -18.46 6.41
CA VAL A 142 11.94 -18.25 7.35
C VAL A 142 13.10 -17.66 6.57
N GLN A 143 13.62 -16.54 7.06
CA GLN A 143 14.81 -15.90 6.50
C GLN A 143 15.68 -15.36 7.64
N ASN A 144 16.98 -15.67 7.61
CA ASN A 144 17.95 -15.34 8.68
C ASN A 144 17.48 -15.82 10.06
N GLY A 145 16.92 -17.06 10.13
CA GLY A 145 16.39 -17.67 11.34
C GLY A 145 15.13 -17.02 11.91
N LYS A 146 14.50 -16.07 11.18
CA LYS A 146 13.28 -15.38 11.62
C LYS A 146 12.09 -15.76 10.75
N TYR A 147 10.96 -15.98 11.41
CA TYR A 147 9.68 -16.14 10.73
C TYR A 147 9.17 -14.79 10.21
N GLY A 148 8.54 -14.81 9.06
CA GLY A 148 7.89 -13.67 8.46
C GLY A 148 6.78 -14.10 7.50
N PHE A 149 6.08 -13.12 6.97
CA PHE A 149 5.06 -13.31 5.94
C PHE A 149 5.45 -12.55 4.68
N ILE A 150 5.23 -13.17 3.52
CA ILE A 150 5.37 -12.50 2.23
C ILE A 150 4.05 -12.53 1.48
N ASN A 151 3.83 -11.52 0.65
CA ASN A 151 2.75 -11.50 -0.34
C ASN A 151 3.18 -12.22 -1.64
N LYS A 152 2.27 -12.34 -2.61
CA LYS A 152 2.57 -12.99 -3.91
C LYS A 152 3.53 -12.19 -4.81
N ARG A 153 3.89 -10.96 -4.45
CA ARG A 153 5.00 -10.21 -5.07
C ARG A 153 6.36 -10.59 -4.48
N GLY A 154 6.39 -11.39 -3.40
CA GLY A 154 7.61 -11.72 -2.65
C GLY A 154 8.07 -10.63 -1.70
N GLU A 155 7.20 -9.69 -1.38
CA GLU A 155 7.45 -8.59 -0.46
C GLU A 155 7.12 -9.00 0.98
N ILE A 156 8.02 -8.69 1.91
CA ILE A 156 7.82 -8.97 3.35
C ILE A 156 6.73 -8.05 3.89
N GLN A 157 5.75 -8.63 4.59
CA GLN A 157 4.62 -7.93 5.20
C GLN A 157 4.79 -7.78 6.72
N ILE A 158 5.42 -8.73 7.38
CA ILE A 158 5.68 -8.78 8.83
C ILE A 158 7.03 -9.44 9.06
#